data_dda148704977cad59476f27813a62bbd
#
_entry.id   dda148704977cad59476f27813a62bbd
#
_cell.length_a   1.000
_cell.length_b   1.000
_cell.length_c   1.000
_cell.angle_alpha   90.00
_cell.angle_beta   90.00
_cell.angle_gamma   90.00
#
_symmetry.space_group_name_H-M   'P 1'
#
loop_
_entity.id
_entity.type
_entity.pdbx_description
1 polymer ?
#
loop_
_entity_poly.entity_id
_entity_poly.type
_entity_poly.pdbx_seq_one_letter_code
_entity_poly.pdbx_strand_id
1 'polypeptide(L)'
;MFSRTLLAAAACVAFLSEDAAAFSLSPAARVATSSFLASTSQAPRTRVAPSLLSPLRMTATESGTSTNHLRPETKPYSIIEKLPEEYAWIVPEDDLEVHERIAKYVEDGDLVETDKMILVSWLDNFREALDNAPEKEAKKFVVEDYFSVLTELIRKERKRPHYFLDESVTGTHYEPFNSHHADTKFFDYQQFGCDVTRPLIDWENSEVVGAANLERIKAQLDAGDNVVFCSNHQSESDTHCMFTLMEDQLGKEYGDIAKNTVFIAGERVLRDAIVVPFSRGCSLLTVYSKKHIDSEPDLKTAKMGHNGKTMKQLGQFFAKGGTCMWFAPSGGRDRRSDDTGRVELSPFDPNAIEMIRQVADKAGALEKTHFYAMALATHNIFPPPPPLP
;
A
#
# COMPACT_ATOMS: atom_id res chain seq x y z
N MET A 1 -8.30 3.78 -26.00
CA MET A 1 -7.23 2.92 -26.57
C MET A 1 -6.16 2.76 -25.51
N PHE A 2 -6.41 1.90 -24.52
CA PHE A 2 -5.49 1.64 -23.40
C PHE A 2 -5.28 0.14 -23.25
N SER A 3 -4.62 -0.46 -24.24
CA SER A 3 -3.98 -1.73 -24.03
C SER A 3 -2.57 -1.45 -23.51
N ARG A 4 -2.39 -1.43 -22.21
CA ARG A 4 -1.09 -1.60 -21.58
C ARG A 4 -1.18 -2.87 -20.77
N THR A 5 -0.61 -3.92 -21.30
CA THR A 5 -0.39 -5.21 -20.66
C THR A 5 0.11 -4.98 -19.24
N LEU A 6 -0.67 -5.36 -18.23
CA LEU A 6 -0.19 -5.54 -16.87
C LEU A 6 0.70 -6.79 -16.90
N LEU A 7 1.98 -6.61 -17.19
CA LEU A 7 2.97 -7.66 -16.97
C LEU A 7 3.26 -7.70 -15.47
N ALA A 8 3.54 -8.89 -14.94
CA ALA A 8 4.10 -9.01 -13.60
C ALA A 8 5.28 -8.02 -13.47
N ALA A 9 5.20 -7.15 -12.47
CA ALA A 9 6.12 -6.02 -12.37
C ALA A 9 7.08 -6.24 -11.20
N ALA A 10 8.37 -6.01 -11.44
CA ALA A 10 9.36 -5.98 -10.37
C ALA A 10 9.00 -4.88 -9.37
N ALA A 11 9.01 -5.23 -8.10
CA ALA A 11 8.79 -4.33 -6.98
C ALA A 11 10.03 -4.26 -6.10
N CYS A 12 10.32 -3.06 -5.60
CA CYS A 12 11.41 -2.86 -4.66
C CYS A 12 10.92 -2.04 -3.47
N VAL A 13 11.29 -2.48 -2.28
CA VAL A 13 11.12 -1.75 -1.04
C VAL A 13 12.52 -1.51 -0.46
N ALA A 14 12.94 -0.25 -0.36
CA ALA A 14 14.27 0.10 0.12
C ALA A 14 14.20 0.95 1.38
N PHE A 15 14.94 0.53 2.41
CA PHE A 15 15.09 1.25 3.68
C PHE A 15 16.48 1.89 3.73
N LEU A 16 16.53 3.21 3.80
CA LEU A 16 17.74 3.98 3.89
C LEU A 16 18.09 4.29 5.34
N SER A 17 19.37 4.54 5.63
CA SER A 17 19.84 4.78 6.99
C SER A 17 19.24 6.06 7.59
N GLU A 18 19.16 6.10 8.91
CA GLU A 18 18.72 7.25 9.70
C GLU A 18 19.52 8.52 9.42
N ASP A 19 20.83 8.38 9.15
CA ASP A 19 21.71 9.48 8.79
C ASP A 19 21.37 10.13 7.43
N ALA A 20 20.73 9.36 6.53
CA ALA A 20 20.19 9.90 5.29
C ALA A 20 18.89 10.68 5.52
N ALA A 21 18.22 10.42 6.63
CA ALA A 21 17.00 11.12 7.04
C ALA A 21 17.27 12.40 7.84
N ALA A 22 18.50 12.67 8.24
CA ALA A 22 18.94 14.00 8.67
C ALA A 22 18.89 14.98 7.48
N PHE A 23 17.74 15.01 6.85
CA PHE A 23 17.33 15.96 5.82
C PHE A 23 17.21 17.37 6.40
N SER A 24 18.27 17.87 6.99
CA SER A 24 18.46 19.30 7.10
C SER A 24 18.89 19.79 5.72
N LEU A 25 17.91 20.07 4.87
CA LEU A 25 17.84 21.15 3.88
C LEU A 25 19.14 21.54 3.13
N SER A 26 20.16 20.67 3.05
CA SER A 26 21.33 20.91 2.24
C SER A 26 21.02 20.64 0.75
N PRO A 27 21.40 21.55 -0.16
CA PRO A 27 21.26 21.34 -1.60
C PRO A 27 21.92 20.05 -2.13
N ALA A 28 22.88 19.49 -1.41
CA ALA A 28 23.58 18.26 -1.76
C ALA A 28 22.70 17.00 -1.67
N ALA A 29 21.66 16.97 -0.81
CA ALA A 29 20.74 15.85 -0.69
C ALA A 29 19.83 15.67 -1.92
N ARG A 30 19.62 16.72 -2.70
CA ARG A 30 18.87 16.66 -3.98
C ARG A 30 19.59 15.86 -5.07
N VAL A 31 20.89 15.70 -4.97
CA VAL A 31 21.72 14.99 -5.95
C VAL A 31 21.77 13.50 -5.65
N ALA A 32 21.71 13.09 -4.38
CA ALA A 32 21.84 11.68 -4.01
C ALA A 32 20.62 10.82 -4.39
N THR A 33 19.40 11.37 -4.32
CA THR A 33 18.18 10.66 -4.73
C THR A 33 18.02 10.55 -6.24
N SER A 34 18.54 11.52 -7.01
CA SER A 34 18.51 11.46 -8.48
C SER A 34 19.55 10.50 -9.06
N SER A 35 20.65 10.24 -8.36
CA SER A 35 21.72 9.34 -8.83
C SER A 35 21.41 7.84 -8.58
N PHE A 36 20.60 7.52 -7.58
CA PHE A 36 20.21 6.13 -7.32
C PHE A 36 19.26 5.56 -8.39
N LEU A 37 18.40 6.39 -8.98
CA LEU A 37 17.49 6.00 -10.04
C LEU A 37 18.07 6.07 -11.47
N ALA A 38 19.27 6.67 -11.62
CA ALA A 38 19.93 6.80 -12.92
C ALA A 38 20.75 5.56 -13.36
N SER A 39 20.90 4.54 -12.50
CA SER A 39 21.79 3.40 -12.78
C SER A 39 21.18 2.29 -13.66
N THR A 40 19.96 2.46 -14.16
CA THR A 40 19.31 1.46 -15.03
C THR A 40 19.22 1.83 -16.52
N SER A 41 19.88 2.90 -16.97
CA SER A 41 19.98 3.21 -18.41
C SER A 41 21.42 3.31 -18.87
N GLN A 42 21.79 2.49 -19.85
CA GLN A 42 23.09 2.48 -20.52
C GLN A 42 23.44 3.85 -21.11
N ALA A 43 24.54 4.43 -20.64
CA ALA A 43 25.29 5.48 -21.33
C ALA A 43 26.79 5.35 -20.99
N PRO A 44 27.73 5.83 -21.83
CA PRO A 44 29.08 5.29 -21.96
C PRO A 44 30.01 5.63 -20.80
N ARG A 45 30.90 4.67 -20.55
CA ARG A 45 31.89 4.63 -19.46
C ARG A 45 32.91 5.75 -19.55
N THR A 46 32.97 6.59 -18.53
CA THR A 46 34.21 7.24 -18.09
C THR A 46 34.58 6.67 -16.72
N ARG A 47 35.85 6.20 -16.63
CA ARG A 47 36.41 5.57 -15.45
C ARG A 47 36.51 6.58 -14.30
N VAL A 48 35.81 6.32 -13.19
CA VAL A 48 36.14 6.85 -11.88
C VAL A 48 36.31 5.65 -10.95
N ALA A 49 37.35 5.71 -10.12
CA ALA A 49 37.86 4.62 -9.30
C ALA A 49 36.80 4.08 -8.30
N PRO A 50 36.87 2.79 -7.93
CA PRO A 50 35.85 2.15 -7.11
C PRO A 50 36.05 2.49 -5.63
N SER A 51 35.08 3.16 -5.01
CA SER A 51 34.93 3.15 -3.57
C SER A 51 33.84 2.13 -3.21
N LEU A 52 34.31 1.06 -2.63
CA LEU A 52 33.71 0.15 -1.67
C LEU A 52 32.18 0.25 -1.44
N LEU A 53 31.40 -0.29 -2.33
CA LEU A 53 30.09 -0.83 -2.04
C LEU A 53 30.00 -2.17 -2.78
N SER A 54 30.47 -3.22 -2.12
CA SER A 54 30.20 -4.58 -2.57
C SER A 54 28.72 -4.89 -2.31
N PRO A 55 27.99 -5.48 -3.26
CA PRO A 55 26.69 -6.04 -2.96
C PRO A 55 26.92 -7.21 -2.00
N LEU A 56 26.39 -7.10 -0.78
CA LEU A 56 26.27 -8.23 0.13
C LEU A 56 25.26 -9.21 -0.48
N ARG A 57 25.77 -10.09 -1.30
CA ARG A 57 25.10 -11.35 -1.57
C ARG A 57 25.18 -12.12 -0.25
N MET A 58 24.08 -12.23 0.47
CA MET A 58 23.96 -13.19 1.55
C MET A 58 24.09 -14.58 0.92
N THR A 59 25.27 -15.18 1.05
CA THR A 59 25.40 -16.62 0.93
C THR A 59 24.64 -17.19 2.12
N ALA A 60 23.53 -17.86 1.84
CA ALA A 60 22.84 -18.67 2.83
C ALA A 60 23.86 -19.67 3.38
N THR A 61 24.35 -19.47 4.59
CA THR A 61 24.96 -20.52 5.37
C THR A 61 23.83 -21.47 5.75
N GLU A 62 23.91 -22.68 5.23
CA GLU A 62 23.06 -23.80 5.60
C GLU A 62 23.23 -24.11 7.10
N SER A 63 22.38 -23.55 7.93
CA SER A 63 21.99 -24.11 9.23
C SER A 63 20.81 -23.33 9.80
N GLY A 64 19.66 -23.66 9.38
CA GLY A 64 18.38 -23.20 9.91
C GLY A 64 17.34 -23.75 8.98
N THR A 65 16.63 -24.77 9.41
CA THR A 65 15.46 -25.29 8.72
C THR A 65 14.54 -24.11 8.40
N SER A 66 14.71 -23.58 7.18
CA SER A 66 13.67 -22.82 6.52
C SER A 66 12.47 -23.74 6.49
N THR A 67 11.57 -23.57 7.43
CA THR A 67 10.21 -24.01 7.23
C THR A 67 9.67 -23.14 6.10
N ASN A 68 10.03 -23.52 4.88
CA ASN A 68 9.19 -23.26 3.75
C ASN A 68 7.79 -23.66 4.20
N HIS A 69 6.98 -22.70 4.57
CA HIS A 69 5.53 -22.86 4.49
C HIS A 69 5.21 -22.93 3.00
N LEU A 70 5.69 -24.04 2.39
CA LEU A 70 5.16 -24.54 1.15
C LEU A 70 3.66 -24.65 1.39
N ARG A 71 2.91 -23.70 0.89
CA ARG A 71 1.50 -23.96 0.61
C ARG A 71 1.51 -25.29 -0.16
N PRO A 72 0.73 -26.28 0.27
CA PRO A 72 0.74 -27.58 -0.39
C PRO A 72 0.52 -27.36 -1.89
N GLU A 73 1.25 -28.08 -2.73
CA GLU A 73 1.11 -28.12 -4.18
C GLU A 73 -0.29 -28.65 -4.53
N THR A 74 -1.31 -27.78 -4.49
CA THR A 74 -2.64 -28.29 -4.73
C THR A 74 -3.55 -27.17 -5.19
N LYS A 75 -4.40 -27.47 -6.11
CA LYS A 75 -5.58 -26.77 -6.60
C LYS A 75 -5.55 -25.23 -6.57
N PRO A 76 -6.06 -24.56 -7.58
CA PRO A 76 -6.26 -23.12 -7.53
C PRO A 76 -6.91 -22.72 -6.21
N TYR A 77 -6.40 -21.68 -5.59
CA TYR A 77 -6.95 -21.18 -4.33
C TYR A 77 -8.21 -20.38 -4.64
N SER A 78 -9.38 -20.94 -4.36
CA SER A 78 -10.63 -20.19 -4.35
C SER A 78 -10.80 -19.53 -2.99
N ILE A 79 -10.94 -18.20 -2.97
CA ILE A 79 -11.28 -17.49 -1.73
C ILE A 79 -12.68 -17.89 -1.26
N ILE A 80 -13.61 -18.10 -2.19
CA ILE A 80 -15.02 -18.44 -1.88
C ILE A 80 -15.12 -19.79 -1.15
N GLU A 81 -14.38 -20.81 -1.60
CA GLU A 81 -14.39 -22.14 -0.96
C GLU A 81 -13.85 -22.14 0.48
N LYS A 82 -13.14 -21.10 0.87
CA LYS A 82 -12.50 -20.98 2.19
C LYS A 82 -13.15 -19.97 3.11
N LEU A 83 -14.16 -19.25 2.62
CA LEU A 83 -14.87 -18.31 3.47
C LEU A 83 -15.66 -19.07 4.53
N PRO A 84 -15.51 -18.69 5.82
CA PRO A 84 -16.42 -19.13 6.86
C PRO A 84 -17.88 -18.85 6.50
N GLU A 85 -18.80 -19.66 7.02
CA GLU A 85 -20.23 -19.51 6.76
C GLU A 85 -20.76 -18.11 7.11
N GLU A 86 -20.18 -17.48 8.12
CA GLU A 86 -20.47 -16.10 8.53
C GLU A 86 -20.18 -15.05 7.45
N TYR A 87 -19.39 -15.41 6.43
CA TYR A 87 -19.07 -14.52 5.29
C TYR A 87 -19.89 -14.82 4.04
N ALA A 88 -20.91 -15.69 4.15
CA ALA A 88 -21.81 -15.98 3.03
C ALA A 88 -22.40 -14.70 2.38
N TRP A 89 -22.50 -13.62 3.12
CA TRP A 89 -23.01 -12.32 2.66
C TRP A 89 -22.15 -11.63 1.59
N ILE A 90 -20.88 -12.05 1.40
CA ILE A 90 -19.99 -11.55 0.33
C ILE A 90 -19.84 -12.53 -0.82
N VAL A 91 -20.49 -13.70 -0.73
CA VAL A 91 -20.56 -14.65 -1.83
C VAL A 91 -21.76 -14.27 -2.69
N PRO A 92 -21.61 -14.15 -4.02
CA PRO A 92 -22.76 -13.94 -4.89
C PRO A 92 -23.81 -15.05 -4.73
N GLU A 93 -25.08 -14.68 -4.78
CA GLU A 93 -26.20 -15.62 -4.68
C GLU A 93 -26.55 -16.26 -6.04
N ASP A 94 -25.93 -15.80 -7.11
CA ASP A 94 -26.15 -16.24 -8.48
C ASP A 94 -24.91 -16.90 -9.09
N ASP A 95 -25.10 -17.69 -10.14
CA ASP A 95 -24.04 -18.36 -10.89
C ASP A 95 -23.56 -17.55 -12.12
N LEU A 96 -23.79 -16.23 -12.15
CA LEU A 96 -23.37 -15.39 -13.26
C LEU A 96 -21.85 -15.25 -13.31
N GLU A 97 -21.33 -15.20 -14.52
CA GLU A 97 -19.97 -14.78 -14.77
C GLU A 97 -19.75 -13.33 -14.24
N VAL A 98 -18.52 -13.02 -13.81
CA VAL A 98 -18.23 -11.72 -13.16
C VAL A 98 -18.64 -10.53 -14.04
N HIS A 99 -18.38 -10.57 -15.35
CA HIS A 99 -18.79 -9.51 -16.27
C HIS A 99 -20.30 -9.33 -16.36
N GLU A 100 -21.04 -10.45 -16.41
CA GLU A 100 -22.50 -10.44 -16.48
C GLU A 100 -23.09 -9.91 -15.17
N ARG A 101 -22.51 -10.33 -14.04
CA ARG A 101 -22.89 -9.84 -12.71
C ARG A 101 -22.67 -8.34 -12.56
N ILE A 102 -21.49 -7.83 -12.96
CA ILE A 102 -21.19 -6.39 -12.94
C ILE A 102 -22.20 -5.63 -13.80
N ALA A 103 -22.50 -6.13 -15.02
CA ALA A 103 -23.46 -5.49 -15.91
C ALA A 103 -24.86 -5.46 -15.29
N LYS A 104 -25.31 -6.59 -14.73
CA LYS A 104 -26.60 -6.70 -14.04
C LYS A 104 -26.70 -5.73 -12.87
N TYR A 105 -25.66 -5.60 -12.06
CA TYR A 105 -25.68 -4.67 -10.92
C TYR A 105 -25.73 -3.19 -11.34
N VAL A 106 -25.23 -2.85 -12.52
CA VAL A 106 -25.42 -1.50 -13.08
C VAL A 106 -26.86 -1.32 -13.57
N GLU A 107 -27.43 -2.32 -14.24
CA GLU A 107 -28.85 -2.28 -14.68
C GLU A 107 -29.80 -2.16 -13.49
N ASP A 108 -29.51 -2.88 -12.39
CA ASP A 108 -30.29 -2.83 -11.15
C ASP A 108 -30.09 -1.54 -10.35
N GLY A 109 -29.12 -0.70 -10.74
CA GLY A 109 -28.75 0.53 -10.03
C GLY A 109 -27.93 0.33 -8.75
N ASP A 110 -27.37 -0.85 -8.57
CA ASP A 110 -26.55 -1.26 -7.43
C ASP A 110 -25.09 -0.79 -7.56
N LEU A 111 -24.61 -0.69 -8.80
CA LEU A 111 -23.32 -0.11 -9.18
C LEU A 111 -23.55 1.05 -10.15
N VAL A 112 -22.53 1.88 -10.34
CA VAL A 112 -22.54 2.93 -11.34
C VAL A 112 -21.66 2.57 -12.54
N GLU A 113 -21.87 3.21 -13.69
CA GLU A 113 -21.12 2.90 -14.91
C GLU A 113 -19.60 3.05 -14.75
N THR A 114 -19.16 3.99 -13.91
CA THR A 114 -17.74 4.14 -13.58
C THR A 114 -17.16 2.94 -12.83
N ASP A 115 -17.93 2.32 -11.94
CA ASP A 115 -17.51 1.09 -11.23
C ASP A 115 -17.33 -0.05 -12.22
N LYS A 116 -18.31 -0.23 -13.14
CA LYS A 116 -18.23 -1.21 -14.21
C LYS A 116 -16.98 -1.03 -15.07
N MET A 117 -16.74 0.20 -15.53
CA MET A 117 -15.55 0.49 -16.34
C MET A 117 -14.25 0.09 -15.63
N ILE A 118 -14.14 0.40 -14.33
CA ILE A 118 -12.94 0.10 -13.55
C ILE A 118 -12.84 -1.40 -13.29
N LEU A 119 -13.89 -2.05 -12.81
CA LEU A 119 -13.90 -3.46 -12.47
C LEU A 119 -13.63 -4.34 -13.69
N VAL A 120 -14.30 -4.09 -14.81
CA VAL A 120 -14.09 -4.83 -16.06
C VAL A 120 -12.67 -4.63 -16.57
N SER A 121 -12.18 -3.38 -16.59
CA SER A 121 -10.80 -3.09 -17.00
C SER A 121 -9.78 -3.79 -16.09
N TRP A 122 -10.02 -3.82 -14.78
CA TRP A 122 -9.14 -4.52 -13.86
C TRP A 122 -9.15 -6.02 -14.07
N LEU A 123 -10.34 -6.61 -14.19
CA LEU A 123 -10.48 -8.05 -14.42
C LEU A 123 -9.78 -8.49 -15.70
N ASP A 124 -10.00 -7.78 -16.80
CA ASP A 124 -9.40 -8.12 -18.08
C ASP A 124 -7.88 -7.95 -18.07
N ASN A 125 -7.38 -6.84 -17.50
CA ASN A 125 -5.94 -6.62 -17.35
C ASN A 125 -5.32 -7.65 -16.39
N PHE A 126 -6.04 -8.06 -15.36
CA PHE A 126 -5.56 -9.05 -14.41
C PHE A 126 -5.45 -10.44 -15.06
N ARG A 127 -6.45 -10.84 -15.86
CA ARG A 127 -6.40 -12.08 -16.64
C ARG A 127 -5.22 -12.07 -17.61
N GLU A 128 -5.04 -10.96 -18.35
CA GLU A 128 -3.89 -10.82 -19.26
C GLU A 128 -2.56 -10.91 -18.52
N ALA A 129 -2.46 -10.33 -17.32
CA ALA A 129 -1.25 -10.41 -16.51
C ALA A 129 -0.98 -11.85 -16.04
N LEU A 130 -2.02 -12.58 -15.62
CA LEU A 130 -1.88 -13.99 -15.21
C LEU A 130 -1.49 -14.91 -16.40
N ASP A 131 -2.02 -14.67 -17.58
CA ASP A 131 -1.66 -15.42 -18.79
C ASP A 131 -0.18 -15.25 -19.18
N ASN A 132 0.41 -14.10 -18.83
CA ASN A 132 1.81 -13.78 -19.07
C ASN A 132 2.73 -14.07 -17.87
N ALA A 133 2.16 -14.44 -16.71
CA ALA A 133 2.93 -14.74 -15.52
C ALA A 133 3.58 -16.13 -15.58
N PRO A 134 4.66 -16.37 -14.81
CA PRO A 134 5.21 -17.70 -14.65
C PRO A 134 4.11 -18.69 -14.23
N GLU A 135 3.97 -19.76 -14.97
CA GLU A 135 2.86 -20.72 -14.86
C GLU A 135 2.54 -21.18 -13.41
N LYS A 136 3.57 -21.20 -12.58
CA LYS A 136 3.52 -21.71 -11.21
C LYS A 136 2.68 -20.84 -10.26
N GLU A 137 2.69 -19.53 -10.43
CA GLU A 137 1.94 -18.59 -9.56
C GLU A 137 0.55 -18.28 -10.12
N ALA A 138 0.43 -18.13 -11.43
CA ALA A 138 -0.84 -17.89 -12.10
C ALA A 138 -1.86 -19.00 -11.86
N LYS A 139 -1.42 -20.27 -11.84
CA LYS A 139 -2.29 -21.43 -11.59
C LYS A 139 -2.87 -21.52 -10.18
N LYS A 140 -2.38 -20.72 -9.24
CA LYS A 140 -2.84 -20.74 -7.84
C LYS A 140 -3.94 -19.72 -7.55
N PHE A 141 -4.23 -18.82 -8.48
CA PHE A 141 -5.12 -17.71 -8.27
C PHE A 141 -6.38 -17.85 -9.12
N VAL A 142 -7.54 -17.91 -8.48
CA VAL A 142 -8.84 -17.91 -9.16
C VAL A 142 -9.34 -16.47 -9.22
N VAL A 143 -9.03 -15.78 -10.31
CA VAL A 143 -9.32 -14.35 -10.47
C VAL A 143 -10.83 -14.06 -10.38
N GLU A 144 -11.65 -14.94 -10.92
CA GLU A 144 -13.12 -14.83 -10.93
C GLU A 144 -13.67 -14.75 -9.50
N ASP A 145 -13.18 -15.58 -8.60
CA ASP A 145 -13.63 -15.61 -7.21
C ASP A 145 -13.27 -14.32 -6.47
N TYR A 146 -12.04 -13.84 -6.68
CA TYR A 146 -11.60 -12.57 -6.06
C TYR A 146 -12.39 -11.38 -6.59
N PHE A 147 -12.62 -11.31 -7.90
CA PHE A 147 -13.42 -10.23 -8.48
C PHE A 147 -14.90 -10.35 -8.16
N SER A 148 -15.41 -11.56 -7.96
CA SER A 148 -16.76 -11.77 -7.45
C SER A 148 -16.93 -11.19 -6.05
N VAL A 149 -16.02 -11.53 -5.14
CA VAL A 149 -15.99 -10.98 -3.77
C VAL A 149 -15.81 -9.47 -3.80
N LEU A 150 -14.85 -8.95 -4.57
CA LEU A 150 -14.62 -7.51 -4.69
C LEU A 150 -15.86 -6.77 -5.20
N THR A 151 -16.53 -7.32 -6.21
CA THR A 151 -17.76 -6.74 -6.77
C THR A 151 -18.87 -6.67 -5.72
N GLU A 152 -19.05 -7.74 -4.92
CA GLU A 152 -20.01 -7.73 -3.81
C GLU A 152 -19.68 -6.71 -2.73
N LEU A 153 -18.40 -6.61 -2.36
CA LEU A 153 -17.96 -5.62 -1.38
C LEU A 153 -18.26 -4.19 -1.86
N ILE A 154 -17.94 -3.88 -3.12
CA ILE A 154 -18.22 -2.56 -3.71
C ILE A 154 -19.73 -2.32 -3.81
N ARG A 155 -20.51 -3.30 -4.24
CA ARG A 155 -21.97 -3.22 -4.30
C ARG A 155 -22.60 -2.91 -2.95
N LYS A 156 -22.14 -3.58 -1.90
CA LYS A 156 -22.61 -3.33 -0.52
C LYS A 156 -22.29 -1.91 -0.08
N GLU A 157 -21.08 -1.44 -0.36
CA GLU A 157 -20.68 -0.06 -0.01
C GLU A 157 -21.50 0.97 -0.79
N ARG A 158 -21.82 0.74 -2.06
CA ARG A 158 -22.68 1.62 -2.86
C ARG A 158 -24.11 1.71 -2.34
N LYS A 159 -24.68 0.56 -1.97
CA LYS A 159 -26.06 0.51 -1.42
C LYS A 159 -26.15 1.15 -0.04
N ARG A 160 -25.13 0.99 0.75
CA ARG A 160 -25.06 1.46 2.13
C ARG A 160 -23.67 2.03 2.39
N PRO A 161 -23.44 3.31 2.06
CA PRO A 161 -22.15 3.95 2.34
C PRO A 161 -21.71 3.71 3.78
N HIS A 162 -20.45 3.33 3.94
CA HIS A 162 -19.89 2.92 5.23
C HIS A 162 -20.46 1.59 5.78
N TYR A 163 -20.95 0.71 4.89
CA TYR A 163 -21.45 -0.61 5.27
C TYR A 163 -20.47 -1.38 6.15
N PHE A 164 -19.18 -1.35 5.80
CA PHE A 164 -18.12 -2.02 6.57
C PHE A 164 -17.84 -1.36 7.93
N LEU A 165 -18.35 -0.17 8.16
CA LEU A 165 -18.16 0.59 9.39
C LEU A 165 -19.38 0.52 10.31
N ASP A 166 -20.41 -0.18 9.88
CA ASP A 166 -21.65 -0.33 10.61
C ASP A 166 -21.54 -1.45 11.64
N GLU A 167 -21.62 -1.08 12.91
CA GLU A 167 -21.52 -2.03 14.02
C GLU A 167 -22.56 -3.14 13.95
N SER A 168 -23.75 -2.84 13.41
CA SER A 168 -24.82 -3.85 13.25
C SER A 168 -24.47 -4.95 12.23
N VAL A 169 -23.53 -4.67 11.33
CA VAL A 169 -23.02 -5.58 10.32
C VAL A 169 -21.74 -6.26 10.80
N THR A 170 -20.81 -5.47 11.33
CA THR A 170 -19.46 -5.95 11.68
C THR A 170 -19.39 -6.54 13.09
N GLY A 171 -20.37 -6.25 13.93
CA GLY A 171 -20.32 -6.60 15.35
C GLY A 171 -19.23 -5.89 16.16
N THR A 172 -18.57 -4.91 15.56
CA THR A 172 -17.47 -4.16 16.19
C THR A 172 -17.74 -2.66 16.10
N HIS A 173 -17.55 -1.97 17.22
CA HIS A 173 -17.58 -0.51 17.20
C HIS A 173 -16.39 0.05 16.42
N TYR A 174 -16.67 0.96 15.52
CA TYR A 174 -15.67 1.50 14.63
C TYR A 174 -15.85 2.99 14.43
N GLU A 175 -14.84 3.77 14.81
CA GLU A 175 -14.79 5.21 14.57
C GLU A 175 -14.00 5.51 13.28
N PRO A 176 -14.67 5.77 12.16
CA PRO A 176 -14.03 5.77 10.84
C PRO A 176 -13.33 7.07 10.47
N PHE A 177 -13.49 8.15 11.23
CA PHE A 177 -13.27 9.49 10.68
C PHE A 177 -11.84 9.99 10.73
N ASN A 178 -11.03 9.59 11.70
CA ASN A 178 -9.65 10.05 11.83
C ASN A 178 -8.64 8.91 11.81
N SER A 179 -8.99 7.79 12.42
CA SER A 179 -8.10 6.62 12.49
C SER A 179 -8.89 5.33 12.53
N HIS A 180 -8.35 4.28 11.95
CA HIS A 180 -8.82 2.92 12.17
C HIS A 180 -7.65 1.93 12.20
N HIS A 181 -7.88 0.80 12.84
CA HIS A 181 -7.02 -0.37 12.75
C HIS A 181 -7.48 -1.28 11.61
N ALA A 182 -6.54 -2.02 11.04
CA ALA A 182 -6.85 -3.03 10.04
C ALA A 182 -7.88 -4.03 10.58
N ASP A 183 -8.92 -4.29 9.78
CA ASP A 183 -9.92 -5.29 10.11
C ASP A 183 -9.50 -6.64 9.56
N THR A 184 -9.18 -7.55 10.46
CA THR A 184 -8.78 -8.92 10.14
C THR A 184 -9.66 -9.95 10.86
N LYS A 185 -10.64 -9.47 11.65
CA LYS A 185 -11.49 -10.34 12.47
C LYS A 185 -12.82 -10.64 11.80
N PHE A 186 -13.46 -9.61 11.24
CA PHE A 186 -14.74 -9.75 10.56
C PHE A 186 -14.55 -10.39 9.18
N PHE A 187 -13.64 -9.85 8.40
CA PHE A 187 -13.13 -10.39 7.16
C PHE A 187 -11.67 -9.99 7.06
N ASP A 188 -10.80 -10.88 6.64
CA ASP A 188 -9.38 -10.53 6.54
C ASP A 188 -9.11 -9.70 5.29
N TYR A 189 -9.50 -8.42 5.35
CA TYR A 189 -9.28 -7.44 4.28
C TYR A 189 -7.80 -7.25 3.98
N GLN A 190 -6.93 -7.41 4.98
CA GLN A 190 -5.49 -7.28 4.80
C GLN A 190 -4.95 -8.43 3.95
N GLN A 191 -5.33 -9.67 4.29
CA GLN A 191 -4.94 -10.84 3.50
C GLN A 191 -5.55 -10.79 2.11
N PHE A 192 -6.83 -10.36 1.97
CA PHE A 192 -7.49 -10.16 0.69
C PHE A 192 -6.69 -9.22 -0.22
N GLY A 193 -6.27 -8.07 0.27
CA GLY A 193 -5.45 -7.12 -0.50
C GLY A 193 -4.07 -7.69 -0.86
N CYS A 194 -3.44 -8.44 0.04
CA CYS A 194 -2.20 -9.16 -0.24
C CYS A 194 -2.38 -10.21 -1.33
N ASP A 195 -3.45 -11.00 -1.28
CA ASP A 195 -3.72 -12.06 -2.24
C ASP A 195 -3.99 -11.50 -3.65
N VAL A 196 -4.68 -10.36 -3.75
CA VAL A 196 -4.90 -9.65 -5.02
C VAL A 196 -3.58 -9.08 -5.58
N THR A 197 -2.69 -8.62 -4.72
CA THR A 197 -1.42 -7.99 -5.14
C THR A 197 -0.35 -9.01 -5.52
N ARG A 198 -0.28 -10.12 -4.79
CA ARG A 198 0.77 -11.15 -4.90
C ARG A 198 1.01 -11.69 -6.32
N PRO A 199 -0.01 -12.06 -7.12
CA PRO A 199 0.19 -12.58 -8.47
C PRO A 199 0.72 -11.54 -9.46
N LEU A 200 0.66 -10.25 -9.13
CA LEU A 200 1.16 -9.16 -9.98
C LEU A 200 2.64 -8.83 -9.75
N ILE A 201 3.25 -9.41 -8.71
CA ILE A 201 4.64 -9.18 -8.35
C ILE A 201 5.54 -10.15 -9.14
N ASP A 202 6.54 -9.60 -9.81
CA ASP A 202 7.65 -10.38 -10.38
C ASP A 202 8.62 -10.76 -9.24
N TRP A 203 8.38 -11.92 -8.65
CA TRP A 203 9.11 -12.40 -7.47
C TRP A 203 10.60 -12.65 -7.71
N GLU A 204 10.99 -12.97 -8.95
CA GLU A 204 12.38 -13.22 -9.29
C GLU A 204 13.22 -11.94 -9.34
N ASN A 205 12.56 -10.82 -9.71
CA ASN A 205 13.21 -9.54 -9.87
C ASN A 205 12.81 -8.49 -8.81
N SER A 206 12.02 -8.90 -7.82
CA SER A 206 11.59 -8.04 -6.71
C SER A 206 12.47 -8.25 -5.49
N GLU A 207 12.79 -7.16 -4.77
CA GLU A 207 13.66 -7.25 -3.61
C GLU A 207 13.30 -6.25 -2.51
N VAL A 208 13.63 -6.61 -1.26
CA VAL A 208 13.66 -5.72 -0.10
C VAL A 208 15.10 -5.38 0.21
N VAL A 209 15.45 -4.10 0.07
CA VAL A 209 16.81 -3.59 0.26
C VAL A 209 16.93 -2.91 1.62
N GLY A 210 18.07 -3.07 2.30
CA GLY A 210 18.35 -2.40 3.56
C GLY A 210 17.95 -3.22 4.80
N ALA A 211 18.09 -4.54 4.75
CA ALA A 211 17.77 -5.46 5.85
C ALA A 211 18.41 -5.05 7.19
N ALA A 212 19.66 -4.55 7.19
CA ALA A 212 20.31 -4.09 8.42
C ALA A 212 19.61 -2.87 9.07
N ASN A 213 18.95 -2.04 8.26
CA ASN A 213 18.11 -0.95 8.79
C ASN A 213 16.83 -1.50 9.40
N LEU A 214 16.27 -2.55 8.81
CA LEU A 214 15.08 -3.21 9.35
C LEU A 214 15.35 -3.89 10.69
N GLU A 215 16.52 -4.49 10.88
CA GLU A 215 16.93 -5.02 12.19
C GLU A 215 16.97 -3.92 13.26
N ARG A 216 17.52 -2.74 12.90
CA ARG A 216 17.54 -1.57 13.79
C ARG A 216 16.13 -1.06 14.07
N ILE A 217 15.29 -0.93 13.04
CA ILE A 217 13.88 -0.52 13.15
C ILE A 217 13.13 -1.46 14.08
N LYS A 218 13.32 -2.77 13.91
CA LYS A 218 12.71 -3.76 14.78
C LYS A 218 13.14 -3.58 16.23
N ALA A 219 14.45 -3.41 16.49
CA ALA A 219 14.97 -3.21 17.85
C ALA A 219 14.42 -1.92 18.49
N GLN A 220 14.24 -0.85 17.72
CA GLN A 220 13.65 0.40 18.20
C GLN A 220 12.16 0.21 18.56
N LEU A 221 11.39 -0.44 17.70
CA LEU A 221 9.97 -0.75 17.97
C LEU A 221 9.81 -1.67 19.18
N ASP A 222 10.66 -2.69 19.33
CA ASP A 222 10.67 -3.61 20.47
C ASP A 222 11.04 -2.87 21.78
N ALA A 223 11.85 -1.82 21.70
CA ALA A 223 12.16 -0.94 22.84
C ALA A 223 11.04 0.04 23.18
N GLY A 224 9.96 0.08 22.38
CA GLY A 224 8.85 1.01 22.54
C GLY A 224 9.07 2.37 21.90
N ASP A 225 10.10 2.52 21.07
CA ASP A 225 10.34 3.74 20.30
C ASP A 225 9.40 3.78 19.08
N ASN A 226 9.21 4.96 18.52
CA ASN A 226 8.41 5.17 17.32
C ASN A 226 9.30 5.19 16.07
N VAL A 227 8.78 4.72 14.97
CA VAL A 227 9.43 4.73 13.65
C VAL A 227 8.52 5.41 12.62
N VAL A 228 9.10 6.31 11.84
CA VAL A 228 8.39 7.06 10.81
C VAL A 228 9.07 6.83 9.46
N PHE A 229 8.37 6.18 8.53
CA PHE A 229 8.80 6.06 7.14
C PHE A 229 8.34 7.26 6.33
N CYS A 230 9.30 8.01 5.80
CA CYS A 230 9.10 9.06 4.82
C CYS A 230 9.34 8.47 3.43
N SER A 231 8.30 8.18 2.69
CA SER A 231 8.36 7.41 1.44
C SER A 231 7.78 8.19 0.25
N ASN A 232 8.22 7.83 -0.95
CA ASN A 232 7.43 8.11 -2.15
C ASN A 232 6.17 7.22 -2.16
N HIS A 233 5.23 7.55 -3.05
CA HIS A 233 3.99 6.80 -3.25
C HIS A 233 3.79 6.59 -4.74
N GLN A 234 3.69 5.35 -5.19
CA GLN A 234 3.66 5.04 -6.62
C GLN A 234 2.37 4.35 -7.08
N SER A 235 1.84 3.48 -6.23
CA SER A 235 0.77 2.55 -6.60
C SER A 235 -0.31 2.50 -5.53
N GLU A 236 -1.52 2.15 -5.91
CA GLU A 236 -2.59 1.86 -4.94
C GLU A 236 -2.25 0.63 -4.08
N SER A 237 -1.37 -0.24 -4.56
CA SER A 237 -0.90 -1.44 -3.85
C SER A 237 0.36 -1.24 -3.03
N ASP A 238 0.88 -0.04 -2.86
CA ASP A 238 2.14 0.18 -2.12
C ASP A 238 2.14 -0.50 -0.75
N THR A 239 1.04 -0.40 -0.02
CA THR A 239 0.89 -1.02 1.31
C THR A 239 0.95 -2.54 1.24
N HIS A 240 0.22 -3.14 0.30
CA HIS A 240 0.14 -4.59 0.14
C HIS A 240 1.43 -5.17 -0.46
N CYS A 241 2.12 -4.42 -1.35
CA CYS A 241 3.47 -4.77 -1.81
C CYS A 241 4.45 -4.81 -0.64
N MET A 242 4.41 -3.81 0.25
CA MET A 242 5.24 -3.77 1.44
C MET A 242 4.94 -4.97 2.35
N PHE A 243 3.66 -5.28 2.61
CA PHE A 243 3.26 -6.42 3.43
C PHE A 243 3.79 -7.74 2.87
N THR A 244 3.52 -8.00 1.59
CA THR A 244 3.87 -9.26 0.95
C THR A 244 5.37 -9.44 0.78
N LEU A 245 6.10 -8.41 0.32
CA LEU A 245 7.54 -8.50 0.09
C LEU A 245 8.31 -8.66 1.39
N MET A 246 7.97 -7.89 2.44
CA MET A 246 8.66 -7.99 3.71
C MET A 246 8.42 -9.36 4.37
N GLU A 247 7.20 -9.89 4.30
CA GLU A 247 6.89 -11.21 4.85
C GLU A 247 7.58 -12.34 4.10
N ASP A 248 7.53 -12.32 2.76
CA ASP A 248 8.06 -13.42 1.95
C ASP A 248 9.59 -13.46 1.91
N GLN A 249 10.24 -12.31 1.89
CA GLN A 249 11.70 -12.27 1.74
C GLN A 249 12.44 -12.21 3.07
N LEU A 250 11.83 -11.64 4.11
CA LEU A 250 12.50 -11.42 5.39
C LEU A 250 11.87 -12.23 6.54
N GLY A 251 10.70 -12.79 6.32
CA GLY A 251 9.98 -13.60 7.29
C GLY A 251 8.86 -12.84 8.01
N LYS A 252 8.06 -13.63 8.73
CA LYS A 252 6.82 -13.17 9.36
C LYS A 252 7.00 -11.96 10.28
N GLU A 253 8.07 -11.89 11.05
CA GLU A 253 8.29 -10.78 12.00
C GLU A 253 8.41 -9.42 11.31
N TYR A 254 9.01 -9.38 10.12
CA TYR A 254 9.09 -8.15 9.30
C TYR A 254 7.79 -7.87 8.57
N GLY A 255 7.11 -8.93 8.13
CA GLY A 255 5.74 -8.82 7.61
C GLY A 255 4.80 -8.24 8.66
N ASP A 256 4.90 -8.66 9.90
CA ASP A 256 4.10 -8.12 11.01
C ASP A 256 4.40 -6.63 11.28
N ILE A 257 5.66 -6.18 11.16
CA ILE A 257 5.99 -4.74 11.23
C ILE A 257 5.25 -3.97 10.12
N ALA A 258 5.32 -4.47 8.88
CA ALA A 258 4.66 -3.84 7.75
C ALA A 258 3.13 -3.79 7.94
N LYS A 259 2.52 -4.91 8.31
CA LYS A 259 1.07 -5.07 8.50
C LYS A 259 0.52 -4.22 9.65
N ASN A 260 1.33 -3.96 10.68
CA ASN A 260 0.96 -3.11 11.82
C ASN A 260 1.34 -1.63 11.62
N THR A 261 1.93 -1.27 10.50
CA THR A 261 2.24 0.12 10.17
C THR A 261 0.97 0.93 10.01
N VAL A 262 0.95 2.13 10.58
CA VAL A 262 -0.14 3.10 10.44
C VAL A 262 0.16 4.00 9.25
N PHE A 263 -0.74 4.05 8.27
CA PHE A 263 -0.56 4.85 7.06
C PHE A 263 -1.32 6.16 7.14
N ILE A 264 -0.70 7.27 6.74
CA ILE A 264 -1.43 8.52 6.50
C ILE A 264 -1.93 8.51 5.06
N ALA A 265 -3.23 8.58 4.89
CA ALA A 265 -3.90 8.58 3.59
C ALA A 265 -4.85 9.77 3.42
N GLY A 266 -5.20 10.08 2.17
CA GLY A 266 -6.27 11.01 1.88
C GLY A 266 -7.63 10.47 2.34
N GLU A 267 -8.50 11.30 2.89
CA GLU A 267 -9.81 10.91 3.44
C GLU A 267 -10.68 10.17 2.42
N ARG A 268 -10.48 10.40 1.12
CA ARG A 268 -11.22 9.73 0.05
C ARG A 268 -11.12 8.20 0.09
N VAL A 269 -10.04 7.63 0.61
CA VAL A 269 -9.86 6.17 0.69
C VAL A 269 -10.91 5.48 1.57
N LEU A 270 -11.61 6.23 2.42
CA LEU A 270 -12.71 5.73 3.24
C LEU A 270 -14.10 5.94 2.61
N ARG A 271 -14.19 6.66 1.49
CA ARG A 271 -15.47 7.00 0.83
C ARG A 271 -15.60 6.44 -0.57
N ASP A 272 -14.49 6.19 -1.23
CA ASP A 272 -14.49 5.59 -2.55
C ASP A 272 -14.79 4.09 -2.44
N ALA A 273 -15.97 3.69 -2.89
CA ALA A 273 -16.46 2.33 -2.75
C ALA A 273 -15.49 1.27 -3.32
N ILE A 274 -14.74 1.63 -4.37
CA ILE A 274 -13.76 0.73 -4.99
C ILE A 274 -12.52 0.55 -4.10
N VAL A 275 -12.15 1.60 -3.35
CA VAL A 275 -10.94 1.61 -2.53
C VAL A 275 -11.19 1.07 -1.12
N VAL A 276 -12.43 1.21 -0.61
CA VAL A 276 -12.79 0.84 0.77
C VAL A 276 -12.39 -0.59 1.14
N PRO A 277 -12.59 -1.63 0.31
CA PRO A 277 -12.17 -2.99 0.67
C PRO A 277 -10.67 -3.11 0.99
N PHE A 278 -9.82 -2.37 0.28
CA PHE A 278 -8.38 -2.37 0.51
C PHE A 278 -7.99 -1.50 1.71
N SER A 279 -8.67 -0.35 1.88
CA SER A 279 -8.45 0.56 3.01
C SER A 279 -8.77 -0.11 4.34
N ARG A 280 -9.77 -0.97 4.39
CA ARG A 280 -10.13 -1.75 5.59
C ARG A 280 -9.00 -2.68 6.04
N GLY A 281 -8.19 -3.17 5.12
CA GLY A 281 -7.03 -4.02 5.41
C GLY A 281 -5.81 -3.26 5.95
N CYS A 282 -5.88 -1.93 6.10
CA CYS A 282 -4.77 -1.10 6.55
C CYS A 282 -5.14 -0.34 7.84
N SER A 283 -4.18 -0.13 8.73
CA SER A 283 -4.34 0.84 9.82
C SER A 283 -4.10 2.24 9.26
N LEU A 284 -5.09 3.12 9.38
CA LEU A 284 -5.08 4.43 8.71
C LEU A 284 -5.26 5.59 9.68
N LEU A 285 -4.60 6.69 9.33
CA LEU A 285 -4.90 8.05 9.77
C LEU A 285 -5.25 8.86 8.52
N THR A 286 -6.43 9.49 8.49
CA THR A 286 -6.90 10.18 7.29
C THR A 286 -6.80 11.68 7.38
N VAL A 287 -6.42 12.31 6.27
CA VAL A 287 -6.27 13.76 6.15
C VAL A 287 -6.87 14.29 4.85
N TYR A 288 -7.35 15.52 4.88
CA TYR A 288 -7.60 16.30 3.67
C TYR A 288 -6.31 16.96 3.21
N SER A 289 -5.91 16.72 1.98
CA SER A 289 -4.74 17.41 1.39
C SER A 289 -5.03 18.89 1.18
N LYS A 290 -3.97 19.71 1.11
CA LYS A 290 -4.10 21.15 0.86
C LYS A 290 -4.96 21.45 -0.37
N LYS A 291 -4.83 20.68 -1.45
CA LYS A 291 -5.63 20.82 -2.68
C LYS A 291 -7.13 20.65 -2.43
N HIS A 292 -7.52 19.74 -1.53
CA HIS A 292 -8.92 19.42 -1.25
C HIS A 292 -9.52 20.24 -0.12
N ILE A 293 -8.71 20.90 0.70
CA ILE A 293 -9.21 21.82 1.73
C ILE A 293 -9.87 23.04 1.07
N ASP A 294 -9.26 23.59 0.03
CA ASP A 294 -9.70 24.82 -0.60
C ASP A 294 -10.73 24.59 -1.74
N SER A 295 -10.95 23.35 -2.18
CA SER A 295 -11.90 23.03 -3.24
C SER A 295 -13.36 23.27 -2.87
N GLU A 296 -13.70 23.22 -1.58
CA GLU A 296 -15.03 23.41 -1.04
C GLU A 296 -14.97 24.39 0.14
N PRO A 297 -15.08 25.71 -0.14
CA PRO A 297 -14.87 26.75 0.88
C PRO A 297 -15.78 26.61 2.10
N ASP A 298 -17.03 26.19 1.92
CA ASP A 298 -18.01 26.01 3.00
C ASP A 298 -17.62 24.87 3.96
N LEU A 299 -16.86 23.89 3.49
CA LEU A 299 -16.36 22.76 4.29
C LEU A 299 -14.95 22.99 4.84
N LYS A 300 -14.29 24.07 4.49
CA LYS A 300 -12.89 24.33 4.88
C LYS A 300 -12.64 24.16 6.37
N THR A 301 -13.49 24.77 7.20
CA THR A 301 -13.37 24.70 8.67
C THR A 301 -13.52 23.26 9.17
N ALA A 302 -14.47 22.51 8.62
CA ALA A 302 -14.69 21.12 8.98
C ALA A 302 -13.50 20.23 8.60
N LYS A 303 -12.97 20.40 7.36
CA LYS A 303 -11.80 19.69 6.86
C LYS A 303 -10.53 19.98 7.69
N MET A 304 -10.31 21.25 8.05
CA MET A 304 -9.21 21.63 8.95
C MET A 304 -9.39 21.05 10.35
N GLY A 305 -10.62 21.04 10.88
CA GLY A 305 -10.95 20.42 12.16
C GLY A 305 -10.67 18.91 12.14
N HIS A 306 -11.00 18.21 11.05
CA HIS A 306 -10.66 16.80 10.85
C HIS A 306 -9.14 16.58 10.90
N ASN A 307 -8.36 17.33 10.12
CA ASN A 307 -6.90 17.24 10.14
C ASN A 307 -6.32 17.50 11.54
N GLY A 308 -6.88 18.47 12.27
CA GLY A 308 -6.47 18.74 13.64
C GLY A 308 -6.72 17.57 14.59
N LYS A 309 -7.86 16.87 14.45
CA LYS A 309 -8.16 15.65 15.23
C LYS A 309 -7.19 14.53 14.86
N THR A 310 -6.91 14.33 13.57
CA THR A 310 -5.94 13.32 13.09
C THR A 310 -4.55 13.56 13.66
N MET A 311 -4.06 14.79 13.65
CA MET A 311 -2.76 15.12 14.25
C MET A 311 -2.73 14.92 15.75
N LYS A 312 -3.84 15.20 16.44
CA LYS A 312 -3.97 14.90 17.88
C LYS A 312 -3.91 13.40 18.13
N GLN A 313 -4.58 12.59 17.32
CA GLN A 313 -4.55 11.13 17.42
C GLN A 313 -3.13 10.58 17.17
N LEU A 314 -2.43 11.11 16.17
CA LEU A 314 -1.03 10.75 15.92
C LEU A 314 -0.14 11.08 17.13
N GLY A 315 -0.35 12.26 17.77
CA GLY A 315 0.36 12.61 18.98
C GLY A 315 0.10 11.62 20.13
N GLN A 316 -1.11 11.09 20.24
CA GLN A 316 -1.42 10.04 21.23
C GLN A 316 -0.71 8.73 20.92
N PHE A 317 -0.58 8.35 19.64
CA PHE A 317 0.18 7.18 19.22
C PHE A 317 1.65 7.34 19.59
N PHE A 318 2.26 8.46 19.26
CA PHE A 318 3.65 8.74 19.61
C PHE A 318 3.90 8.76 21.11
N ALA A 319 2.99 9.36 21.89
CA ALA A 319 3.10 9.37 23.36
C ALA A 319 3.00 7.97 23.96
N LYS A 320 2.23 7.07 23.35
CA LYS A 320 2.12 5.66 23.75
C LYS A 320 3.40 4.90 23.48
N GLY A 321 4.11 5.25 22.39
CA GLY A 321 5.31 4.54 21.89
C GLY A 321 5.00 3.27 21.10
N GLY A 322 6.04 2.71 20.48
CA GLY A 322 5.95 1.49 19.67
C GLY A 322 5.16 1.67 18.37
N THR A 323 5.00 2.90 17.89
CA THR A 323 4.26 3.21 16.67
C THR A 323 5.18 3.16 15.46
N CYS A 324 4.88 2.28 14.51
CA CYS A 324 5.41 2.34 13.16
C CYS A 324 4.42 3.08 12.27
N MET A 325 4.83 4.11 11.56
CA MET A 325 3.98 4.84 10.62
C MET A 325 4.66 5.08 9.29
N TRP A 326 3.84 5.20 8.25
CA TRP A 326 4.24 5.52 6.90
C TRP A 326 3.46 6.73 6.38
N PHE A 327 4.13 7.63 5.70
CA PHE A 327 3.46 8.68 4.95
C PHE A 327 4.29 9.11 3.73
N ALA A 328 3.61 9.66 2.73
CA ALA A 328 4.24 10.25 1.55
C ALA A 328 4.32 11.78 1.71
N PRO A 329 5.52 12.35 1.97
CA PRO A 329 5.66 13.79 2.14
C PRO A 329 5.31 14.60 0.89
N SER A 330 5.28 13.98 -0.29
CA SER A 330 4.82 14.58 -1.55
C SER A 330 3.32 14.89 -1.55
N GLY A 331 2.55 14.26 -0.66
CA GLY A 331 1.09 14.40 -0.58
C GLY A 331 0.32 13.82 -1.76
N GLY A 332 0.96 13.00 -2.59
CA GLY A 332 0.33 12.35 -3.74
C GLY A 332 1.23 11.32 -4.38
N ARG A 333 0.67 10.59 -5.36
CA ARG A 333 1.38 9.53 -6.08
C ARG A 333 2.30 10.09 -7.16
N ASP A 334 3.40 9.40 -7.38
CA ASP A 334 4.30 9.62 -8.51
C ASP A 334 3.56 9.39 -9.83
N ARG A 335 3.93 10.10 -10.84
CA ARG A 335 3.28 10.06 -12.16
C ARG A 335 4.29 9.79 -13.26
N ARG A 336 3.83 9.14 -14.30
CA ARG A 336 4.60 9.01 -15.54
C ARG A 336 4.55 10.35 -16.25
N SER A 337 5.73 10.88 -16.57
CA SER A 337 5.86 12.10 -17.37
C SER A 337 5.47 11.81 -18.83
N ASP A 338 4.64 12.66 -19.41
CA ASP A 338 4.25 12.57 -20.83
C ASP A 338 5.44 12.86 -21.75
N ASP A 339 6.35 13.73 -21.31
CA ASP A 339 7.52 14.13 -22.09
C ASP A 339 8.60 13.03 -22.15
N THR A 340 8.86 12.39 -21.00
CA THR A 340 9.96 11.42 -20.86
C THR A 340 9.50 9.97 -20.89
N GLY A 341 8.21 9.72 -20.70
CA GLY A 341 7.63 8.39 -20.51
C GLY A 341 8.12 7.67 -19.23
N ARG A 342 8.86 8.36 -18.37
CA ARG A 342 9.39 7.81 -17.09
C ARG A 342 8.50 8.17 -15.93
N VAL A 343 8.50 7.32 -14.90
CA VAL A 343 7.90 7.66 -13.62
C VAL A 343 8.81 8.65 -12.93
N GLU A 344 8.26 9.82 -12.61
CA GLU A 344 8.97 10.90 -11.94
C GLU A 344 8.53 10.99 -10.48
N LEU A 345 9.53 11.05 -9.58
CA LEU A 345 9.24 11.17 -8.16
C LEU A 345 8.68 12.56 -7.85
N SER A 346 7.54 12.59 -7.20
CA SER A 346 6.96 13.83 -6.69
C SER A 346 7.85 14.40 -5.58
N PRO A 347 8.19 15.70 -5.63
CA PRO A 347 9.04 16.32 -4.62
C PRO A 347 8.44 16.20 -3.21
N PHE A 348 9.26 15.86 -2.23
CA PHE A 348 8.85 15.85 -0.83
C PHE A 348 8.65 17.27 -0.32
N ASP A 349 7.54 17.54 0.36
CA ASP A 349 7.31 18.80 1.07
C ASP A 349 8.01 18.74 2.45
N PRO A 350 9.07 19.54 2.69
CA PRO A 350 9.75 19.57 3.98
C PRO A 350 8.82 19.95 5.13
N ASN A 351 7.77 20.74 4.86
CA ASN A 351 6.82 21.15 5.89
C ASN A 351 5.95 19.96 6.36
N ALA A 352 5.71 18.98 5.49
CA ALA A 352 5.00 17.76 5.89
C ALA A 352 5.83 16.94 6.87
N ILE A 353 7.14 16.80 6.63
CA ILE A 353 8.06 16.11 7.54
C ILE A 353 8.17 16.86 8.86
N GLU A 354 8.37 18.19 8.80
CA GLU A 354 8.47 19.03 9.98
C GLU A 354 7.17 19.01 10.82
N MET A 355 6.02 18.93 10.18
CA MET A 355 4.74 18.81 10.88
C MET A 355 4.69 17.52 11.72
N ILE A 356 5.10 16.38 11.18
CA ILE A 356 5.15 15.10 11.91
C ILE A 356 6.14 15.20 13.06
N ARG A 357 7.33 15.78 12.83
CA ARG A 357 8.35 16.02 13.86
C ARG A 357 7.78 16.86 15.03
N GLN A 358 7.06 17.93 14.72
CA GLN A 358 6.43 18.78 15.74
C GLN A 358 5.32 18.05 16.50
N VAL A 359 4.62 17.12 15.88
CA VAL A 359 3.64 16.28 16.58
C VAL A 359 4.34 15.38 17.59
N ALA A 360 5.46 14.75 17.21
CA ALA A 360 6.27 13.93 18.11
C ALA A 360 6.86 14.77 19.27
N ASP A 361 7.34 15.99 18.99
CA ASP A 361 7.87 16.92 19.99
C ASP A 361 6.80 17.33 21.03
N LYS A 362 5.64 17.77 20.54
CA LYS A 362 4.49 18.13 21.41
C LYS A 362 3.95 16.95 22.23
N ALA A 363 4.13 15.73 21.74
CA ALA A 363 3.81 14.51 22.45
C ALA A 363 4.85 14.10 23.50
N GLY A 364 6.00 14.83 23.59
CA GLY A 364 7.12 14.48 24.46
C GLY A 364 7.86 13.22 24.03
N ALA A 365 7.76 12.83 22.74
CA ALA A 365 8.25 11.58 22.21
C ALA A 365 9.35 11.78 21.15
N LEU A 366 9.82 13.01 20.89
CA LEU A 366 10.75 13.28 19.79
C LEU A 366 12.05 12.47 19.92
N GLU A 367 12.65 12.38 21.09
CA GLU A 367 13.89 11.63 21.33
C GLU A 367 13.75 10.12 21.12
N LYS A 368 12.51 9.63 21.07
CA LYS A 368 12.15 8.23 20.83
C LYS A 368 11.42 8.04 19.52
N THR A 369 11.55 8.97 18.59
CA THR A 369 10.89 8.90 17.28
C THR A 369 11.95 8.99 16.19
N HIS A 370 12.12 7.90 15.46
CA HIS A 370 13.16 7.71 14.46
C HIS A 370 12.58 7.87 13.06
N PHE A 371 13.18 8.71 12.24
CA PHE A 371 12.75 8.99 10.87
C PHE A 371 13.62 8.24 9.87
N TYR A 372 13.00 7.44 9.01
CA TYR A 372 13.69 6.70 7.97
C TYR A 372 13.19 7.12 6.59
N ALA A 373 14.14 7.39 5.68
CA ALA A 373 13.79 7.48 4.27
C ALA A 373 13.51 6.08 3.72
N MET A 374 12.41 5.94 3.01
CA MET A 374 12.01 4.70 2.36
C MET A 374 11.73 4.97 0.89
N ALA A 375 12.04 4.04 0.03
CA ALA A 375 11.73 4.13 -1.39
C ALA A 375 10.94 2.90 -1.84
N LEU A 376 9.92 3.14 -2.66
CA LEU A 376 9.08 2.14 -3.30
C LEU A 376 9.24 2.23 -4.81
N ALA A 377 9.38 1.08 -5.47
CA ALA A 377 9.37 0.94 -6.92
C ALA A 377 8.25 -0.06 -7.30
N THR A 378 7.01 0.39 -7.25
CA THR A 378 5.78 -0.41 -7.34
C THR A 378 4.82 0.09 -8.41
N HIS A 379 5.18 1.16 -9.14
CA HIS A 379 4.28 1.87 -10.06
C HIS A 379 3.56 0.96 -11.06
N ASN A 380 4.23 -0.06 -11.58
CA ASN A 380 3.67 -0.90 -12.63
C ASN A 380 2.71 -1.99 -12.12
N ILE A 381 2.62 -2.20 -10.81
CA ILE A 381 1.70 -3.21 -10.22
C ILE A 381 0.26 -2.73 -10.35
N PHE A 382 -0.04 -1.53 -9.83
CA PHE A 382 -1.30 -0.84 -10.04
C PHE A 382 -1.02 0.64 -10.35
N PRO A 383 -0.74 0.97 -11.61
CA PRO A 383 -0.43 2.34 -11.99
C PRO A 383 -1.59 3.27 -11.63
N PRO A 384 -1.31 4.44 -11.05
CA PRO A 384 -2.35 5.40 -10.76
C PRO A 384 -3.08 5.79 -12.04
N PRO A 385 -4.41 6.03 -11.99
CA PRO A 385 -5.15 6.51 -13.14
C PRO A 385 -4.58 7.84 -13.61
N PRO A 386 -4.72 8.18 -14.90
CA PRO A 386 -4.29 9.48 -15.41
C PRO A 386 -4.98 10.60 -14.63
N PRO A 387 -4.35 11.79 -14.52
CA PRO A 387 -5.01 12.95 -13.92
C PRO A 387 -6.34 13.19 -14.64
N LEU A 388 -7.38 13.51 -13.88
CA LEU A 388 -8.62 14.01 -14.49
C LEU A 388 -8.31 15.32 -15.18
N PRO A 389 -8.88 15.57 -16.38
CA PRO A 389 -8.66 16.80 -17.13
C PRO A 389 -9.12 18.05 -16.40
#